data_004e325575c5922badd92e12507ea2ea
#
_entry.id   004e325575c5922badd92e12507ea2ea
#
_cell.length_a   1.000
_cell.length_b   1.000
_cell.length_c   1.000
_cell.angle_alpha   90.00
_cell.angle_beta   90.00
_cell.angle_gamma   90.00
#
_symmetry.space_group_name_H-M   'P 1'
#
loop_
_entity.id
_entity.type
_entity.pdbx_description
1 polymer ?
#
loop_
_entity_poly.entity_id
_entity_poly.type
_entity_poly.pdbx_seq_one_letter_code
_entity_poly.pdbx_strand_id
1 'polypeptide(L)'
;MSDKNKPSFYKKISKQFPEVMSAAAGLGTTLRTVGPLDEKTSHLVQLAAAAAMHSEGSVCSHTRRELEVGASPEEISHTLLLLITTIGFPQAMAAMSWSQEVMEKKSKK
;
A
#
# COMPACT_ATOMS: atom_id res chain seq x y z
N MET A 1 6.83 -9.96 5.20
CA MET A 1 7.12 -8.57 5.60
C MET A 1 7.67 -8.52 7.01
N SER A 2 8.73 -7.78 7.19
CA SER A 2 9.34 -7.64 8.51
C SER A 2 8.45 -6.80 9.43
N ASP A 3 8.39 -7.18 10.71
CA ASP A 3 7.65 -6.42 11.71
C ASP A 3 8.19 -4.99 11.89
N LYS A 4 9.46 -4.77 11.55
CA LYS A 4 10.07 -3.45 11.63
C LYS A 4 9.34 -2.42 10.79
N ASN A 5 8.73 -2.83 9.69
CA ASN A 5 8.12 -1.93 8.73
C ASN A 5 6.64 -1.68 8.99
N LYS A 6 6.08 -2.30 10.02
CA LYS A 6 4.67 -2.16 10.31
C LYS A 6 4.42 -1.08 11.35
N PRO A 7 3.35 -0.30 11.19
CA PRO A 7 3.02 0.70 12.21
C PRO A 7 2.78 0.06 13.56
N SER A 8 3.05 0.79 14.62
CA SER A 8 2.85 0.26 15.97
C SER A 8 1.40 -0.11 16.24
N PHE A 9 0.43 0.63 15.67
CA PHE A 9 -0.97 0.25 15.81
C PHE A 9 -1.25 -1.11 15.19
N TYR A 10 -0.68 -1.37 14.00
CA TYR A 10 -0.83 -2.67 13.35
C TYR A 10 -0.33 -3.80 14.26
N LYS A 11 0.82 -3.60 14.87
CA LYS A 11 1.38 -4.59 15.77
C LYS A 11 0.48 -4.81 16.98
N LYS A 12 -0.06 -3.74 17.53
CA LYS A 12 -0.95 -3.81 18.68
C LYS A 12 -2.21 -4.59 18.34
N ILE A 13 -2.86 -4.27 17.25
CA ILE A 13 -4.11 -4.93 16.88
C ILE A 13 -3.88 -6.40 16.51
N SER A 14 -2.71 -6.71 15.94
CA SER A 14 -2.37 -8.09 15.62
C SER A 14 -2.21 -8.93 16.87
N LYS A 15 -1.74 -8.34 17.97
CA LYS A 15 -1.64 -9.04 19.25
C LYS A 15 -3.00 -9.21 19.92
N GLN A 16 -3.88 -8.23 19.75
CA GLN A 16 -5.21 -8.27 20.37
C GLN A 16 -6.13 -9.23 19.63
N PHE A 17 -6.04 -9.27 18.30
CA PHE A 17 -6.96 -10.06 17.47
C PHE A 17 -6.17 -10.85 16.41
N PRO A 18 -5.35 -11.81 16.86
CA PRO A 18 -4.45 -12.50 15.91
C PRO A 18 -5.19 -13.29 14.84
N GLU A 19 -6.32 -13.90 15.19
CA GLU A 19 -7.05 -14.70 14.22
C GLU A 19 -7.69 -13.86 13.14
N VAL A 20 -8.25 -12.71 13.54
CA VAL A 20 -8.86 -11.79 12.58
C VAL A 20 -7.79 -11.23 11.64
N MET A 21 -6.67 -10.80 12.19
CA MET A 21 -5.61 -10.22 11.37
C MET A 21 -4.98 -11.25 10.44
N SER A 22 -4.83 -12.49 10.92
CA SER A 22 -4.32 -13.57 10.09
C SER A 22 -5.29 -13.89 8.95
N ALA A 23 -6.59 -13.95 9.25
CA ALA A 23 -7.60 -14.22 8.22
C ALA A 23 -7.65 -13.10 7.18
N ALA A 24 -7.54 -11.86 7.62
CA ALA A 24 -7.54 -10.72 6.70
C ALA A 24 -6.32 -10.76 5.77
N ALA A 25 -5.15 -11.06 6.34
CA ALA A 25 -3.92 -11.17 5.53
C ALA A 25 -4.03 -12.33 4.53
N GLY A 26 -4.60 -13.45 4.96
CA GLY A 26 -4.79 -14.60 4.09
C GLY A 26 -5.75 -14.30 2.95
N LEU A 27 -6.85 -13.59 3.25
CA LEU A 27 -7.79 -13.19 2.22
C LEU A 27 -7.11 -12.29 1.19
N GLY A 28 -6.29 -11.32 1.64
CA GLY A 28 -5.57 -10.45 0.74
C GLY A 28 -4.65 -11.22 -0.19
N THR A 29 -3.92 -12.19 0.35
CA THR A 29 -3.03 -13.03 -0.46
C THR A 29 -3.84 -13.81 -1.51
N THR A 30 -4.94 -14.42 -1.09
CA THR A 30 -5.78 -15.19 -2.00
C THR A 30 -6.30 -14.30 -3.13
N LEU A 31 -6.77 -13.12 -2.80
CA LEU A 31 -7.30 -12.20 -3.82
C LEU A 31 -6.24 -11.80 -4.84
N ARG A 32 -5.00 -11.62 -4.41
CA ARG A 32 -3.93 -11.20 -5.30
C ARG A 32 -3.38 -12.32 -6.17
N THR A 33 -3.74 -13.58 -5.86
CA THR A 33 -3.22 -14.72 -6.62
C THR A 33 -4.29 -15.44 -7.42
N VAL A 34 -5.55 -15.05 -7.32
CA VAL A 34 -6.68 -15.80 -7.90
C VAL A 34 -6.90 -15.50 -9.37
N GLY A 35 -6.33 -14.45 -9.89
CA GLY A 35 -6.59 -14.04 -11.27
C GLY A 35 -5.31 -13.76 -12.05
N PRO A 36 -5.45 -13.26 -13.29
CA PRO A 36 -4.30 -13.07 -14.21
C PRO A 36 -3.44 -11.86 -13.89
N LEU A 37 -3.87 -10.94 -13.02
CA LEU A 37 -3.03 -9.80 -12.67
C LEU A 37 -1.93 -10.27 -11.72
N ASP A 38 -0.70 -9.88 -12.02
CA ASP A 38 0.41 -10.29 -11.17
C ASP A 38 0.39 -9.53 -9.84
N GLU A 39 1.26 -9.93 -8.94
CA GLU A 39 1.25 -9.40 -7.59
C GLU A 39 1.56 -7.90 -7.58
N LYS A 40 2.52 -7.48 -8.37
CA LYS A 40 2.87 -6.06 -8.44
C LYS A 40 1.70 -5.23 -8.95
N THR A 41 1.06 -5.65 -10.03
CA THR A 41 -0.10 -4.95 -10.58
C THR A 41 -1.25 -4.94 -9.59
N SER A 42 -1.48 -6.07 -8.91
CA SER A 42 -2.56 -6.16 -7.92
C SER A 42 -2.38 -5.15 -6.81
N HIS A 43 -1.16 -5.00 -6.29
CA HIS A 43 -0.89 -4.01 -5.25
C HIS A 43 -1.02 -2.58 -5.77
N LEU A 44 -0.63 -2.31 -7.04
CA LEU A 44 -0.80 -0.97 -7.60
C LEU A 44 -2.28 -0.60 -7.73
N VAL A 45 -3.11 -1.57 -8.12
CA VAL A 45 -4.56 -1.37 -8.17
C VAL A 45 -5.10 -1.02 -6.78
N GLN A 46 -4.67 -1.77 -5.77
CA GLN A 46 -5.12 -1.53 -4.40
C GLN A 46 -4.59 -0.21 -3.84
N LEU A 47 -3.38 0.16 -4.22
CA LEU A 47 -2.82 1.47 -3.86
C LEU A 47 -3.69 2.60 -4.41
N ALA A 48 -4.08 2.49 -5.68
CA ALA A 48 -4.94 3.49 -6.31
C ALA A 48 -6.28 3.60 -5.59
N ALA A 49 -6.88 2.47 -5.24
CA ALA A 49 -8.14 2.45 -4.50
C ALA A 49 -8.00 3.09 -3.13
N ALA A 50 -6.90 2.80 -2.42
CA ALA A 50 -6.63 3.37 -1.11
C ALA A 50 -6.49 4.90 -1.21
N ALA A 51 -5.82 5.38 -2.25
CA ALA A 51 -5.68 6.81 -2.49
C ALA A 51 -7.05 7.46 -2.73
N ALA A 52 -7.88 6.80 -3.55
CA ALA A 52 -9.21 7.31 -3.86
C ALA A 52 -10.09 7.38 -2.61
N MET A 53 -9.91 6.46 -1.69
CA MET A 53 -10.64 6.47 -0.43
C MET A 53 -10.02 7.41 0.61
N HIS A 54 -8.95 8.07 0.26
CA HIS A 54 -8.24 9.00 1.15
C HIS A 54 -7.77 8.31 2.44
N SER A 55 -7.30 7.08 2.29
CA SER A 55 -6.87 6.27 3.43
C SER A 55 -5.35 6.27 3.55
N GLU A 56 -4.85 7.12 4.43
CA GLU A 56 -3.40 7.27 4.61
C GLU A 56 -2.74 5.95 5.00
N GLY A 57 -3.33 5.24 5.96
CA GLY A 57 -2.76 3.97 6.41
C GLY A 57 -2.66 2.95 5.30
N SER A 58 -3.72 2.84 4.47
CA SER A 58 -3.71 1.90 3.35
C SER A 58 -2.72 2.31 2.27
N VAL A 59 -2.62 3.61 1.97
CA VAL A 59 -1.64 4.09 0.99
C VAL A 59 -0.24 3.73 1.45
N CYS A 60 0.07 3.98 2.72
CA CYS A 60 1.39 3.66 3.26
C CYS A 60 1.67 2.16 3.24
N SER A 61 0.67 1.35 3.61
CA SER A 61 0.81 -0.10 3.64
C SER A 61 1.06 -0.66 2.24
N HIS A 62 0.28 -0.23 1.26
CA HIS A 62 0.44 -0.73 -0.11
C HIS A 62 1.74 -0.23 -0.73
N THR A 63 2.18 0.98 -0.38
CA THR A 63 3.48 1.46 -0.85
C THR A 63 4.60 0.55 -0.35
N ARG A 64 4.58 0.19 0.95
CA ARG A 64 5.60 -0.70 1.50
C ARG A 64 5.62 -2.04 0.79
N ARG A 65 4.43 -2.60 0.54
CA ARG A 65 4.32 -3.92 -0.11
C ARG A 65 4.77 -3.87 -1.56
N GLU A 66 4.47 -2.77 -2.26
CA GLU A 66 4.92 -2.63 -3.64
C GLU A 66 6.44 -2.63 -3.73
N LEU A 67 7.10 -1.93 -2.83
CA LEU A 67 8.56 -1.94 -2.82
C LEU A 67 9.10 -3.33 -2.56
N GLU A 68 8.42 -4.10 -1.72
CA GLU A 68 8.83 -5.46 -1.40
C GLU A 68 8.68 -6.41 -2.59
N VAL A 69 7.68 -6.20 -3.44
CA VAL A 69 7.48 -7.06 -4.61
C VAL A 69 8.15 -6.52 -5.86
N GLY A 70 9.02 -5.54 -5.70
CA GLY A 70 9.90 -5.10 -6.78
C GLY A 70 9.43 -3.93 -7.60
N ALA A 71 8.36 -3.23 -7.19
CA ALA A 71 7.95 -2.02 -7.88
C ALA A 71 8.97 -0.91 -7.64
N SER A 72 9.23 -0.12 -8.67
CA SER A 72 10.12 1.01 -8.51
C SER A 72 9.37 2.20 -7.93
N PRO A 73 10.09 3.13 -7.28
CA PRO A 73 9.45 4.38 -6.85
C PRO A 73 8.75 5.11 -7.99
N GLU A 74 9.30 5.03 -9.21
CA GLU A 74 8.69 5.66 -10.37
C GLU A 74 7.36 5.03 -10.74
N GLU A 75 7.26 3.69 -10.63
CA GLU A 75 6.00 3.01 -10.91
C GLU A 75 4.94 3.37 -9.89
N ILE A 76 5.33 3.46 -8.63
CA ILE A 76 4.42 3.85 -7.56
C ILE A 76 3.94 5.28 -7.77
N SER A 77 4.86 6.19 -8.04
CA SER A 77 4.51 7.60 -8.27
C SER A 77 3.63 7.77 -9.49
N HIS A 78 3.94 7.04 -10.58
CA HIS A 78 3.14 7.12 -11.80
C HIS A 78 1.70 6.66 -11.55
N THR A 79 1.54 5.59 -10.77
CA THR A 79 0.20 5.10 -10.41
C THR A 79 -0.61 6.21 -9.76
N LEU A 80 -0.01 6.93 -8.81
CA LEU A 80 -0.72 8.00 -8.11
C LEU A 80 -0.94 9.23 -8.99
N LEU A 81 0.01 9.54 -9.88
CA LEU A 81 -0.15 10.65 -10.82
C LEU A 81 -1.35 10.44 -11.74
N LEU A 82 -1.59 9.21 -12.15
CA LEU A 82 -2.73 8.90 -13.03
C LEU A 82 -4.06 9.29 -12.40
N LEU A 83 -4.11 9.37 -11.08
CA LEU A 83 -5.35 9.65 -10.37
C LEU A 83 -5.74 11.14 -10.40
N ILE A 84 -4.84 12.02 -10.84
CA ILE A 84 -5.14 13.46 -10.85
C ILE A 84 -6.42 13.74 -11.63
N THR A 85 -6.60 13.07 -12.76
CA THR A 85 -7.79 13.29 -13.60
C THR A 85 -8.97 12.42 -13.20
N THR A 86 -8.84 11.60 -12.16
CA THR A 86 -9.91 10.72 -11.69
C THR A 86 -10.47 11.17 -10.35
N ILE A 87 -9.59 11.47 -9.39
CA ILE A 87 -10.02 11.86 -8.05
C ILE A 87 -9.67 13.31 -7.69
N GLY A 88 -8.97 14.01 -8.58
CA GLY A 88 -8.62 15.41 -8.38
C GLY A 88 -7.21 15.60 -7.84
N PHE A 89 -6.65 16.77 -8.16
CA PHE A 89 -5.27 17.10 -7.82
C PHE A 89 -5.01 17.07 -6.32
N PRO A 90 -5.85 17.69 -5.46
CA PRO A 90 -5.54 17.70 -4.03
C PRO A 90 -5.48 16.30 -3.42
N GLN A 91 -6.42 15.42 -3.76
CA GLN A 91 -6.42 14.07 -3.21
C GLN A 91 -5.24 13.25 -3.73
N ALA A 92 -4.92 13.38 -5.01
CA ALA A 92 -3.78 12.68 -5.57
C ALA A 92 -2.48 13.13 -4.91
N MET A 93 -2.35 14.43 -4.65
CA MET A 93 -1.14 14.96 -4.01
C MET A 93 -1.03 14.52 -2.55
N ALA A 94 -2.14 14.44 -1.84
CA ALA A 94 -2.11 13.92 -0.48
C ALA A 94 -1.57 12.49 -0.47
N ALA A 95 -2.12 11.63 -1.34
CA ALA A 95 -1.66 10.24 -1.42
C ALA A 95 -0.18 10.19 -1.82
N MET A 96 0.23 11.04 -2.76
CA MET A 96 1.62 11.09 -3.19
C MET A 96 2.54 11.45 -2.03
N SER A 97 2.13 12.42 -1.19
CA SER A 97 2.96 12.83 -0.06
C SER A 97 3.13 11.69 0.95
N TRP A 98 2.06 10.95 1.22
CA TRP A 98 2.13 9.80 2.14
C TRP A 98 3.04 8.72 1.58
N SER A 99 2.88 8.43 0.29
CA SER A 99 3.66 7.39 -0.37
C SER A 99 5.14 7.75 -0.41
N GLN A 100 5.46 9.00 -0.76
CA GLN A 100 6.85 9.42 -0.84
C GLN A 100 7.54 9.40 0.51
N GLU A 101 6.80 9.73 1.57
CA GLU A 101 7.36 9.65 2.91
C GLU A 101 7.80 8.22 3.24
N VAL A 102 6.98 7.24 2.89
CA VAL A 102 7.33 5.83 3.09
C VAL A 102 8.56 5.47 2.27
N MET A 103 8.59 5.89 1.00
CA MET A 103 9.71 5.55 0.12
C MET A 103 11.02 6.18 0.61
N GLU A 104 10.95 7.41 1.11
CA GLU A 104 12.14 8.09 1.64
C GLU A 104 12.67 7.38 2.89
N LYS A 105 11.78 6.96 3.77
CA LYS A 105 12.21 6.23 4.97
C LYS A 105 12.90 4.93 4.61
N LYS A 106 12.41 4.23 3.60
CA LYS A 106 13.03 2.98 3.17
C LYS A 106 14.39 3.21 2.54
N SER A 107 14.54 4.29 1.77
CA SER A 107 15.81 4.56 1.10
C SER A 107 16.91 5.00 2.07
N LYS A 108 16.54 5.47 3.25
CA LYS A 108 17.53 5.90 4.26
C LYS A 108 18.11 4.74 5.05
N LYS A 109 17.63 3.56 4.84
CA LYS A 109 18.17 2.37 5.46
C LYS A 109 19.16 1.68 4.55
#